data_3b324dd60b74059bac03d0f032a55bf5
#
_entry.id   3b324dd60b74059bac03d0f032a55bf5
#
_cell.length_a   1.000
_cell.length_b   1.000
_cell.length_c   1.000
_cell.angle_alpha   90.00
_cell.angle_beta   90.00
_cell.angle_gamma   90.00
#
_symmetry.space_group_name_H-M   'P 1'
#
loop_
_entity.id
_entity.type
_entity.pdbx_description
1 polymer ?
#
loop_
_entity_poly.entity_id
_entity_poly.type
_entity_poly.pdbx_seq_one_letter_code
_entity_poly.pdbx_strand_id
1 'polypeptide(L)'
;MPGAVYEKGYDMKKGRTKSVLTGLFAGILILGLLLGGSYLWREYQQKQKQEDLKEKVVDQEALEEPKESNPIDFASLWNLNPDVYAWIDVPGTEISYPVLQDAEDNSYYLEHTIEGEETLPGAIYSENYNSKDFSDYNTILYGHNMRNGTMFAGLHDF
;
A
#
# COMPACT_ATOMS: atom_id res chain seq x y z
N MET A 1 14.50 -71.32 0.74
CA MET A 1 14.62 -69.96 1.35
C MET A 1 14.08 -68.92 0.38
N PRO A 2 12.86 -68.44 0.57
CA PRO A 2 12.33 -67.31 -0.21
C PRO A 2 11.88 -66.17 0.73
N GLY A 3 12.86 -65.44 1.26
CA GLY A 3 12.53 -64.33 2.19
C GLY A 3 13.21 -62.97 1.84
N ALA A 4 14.26 -62.97 1.01
CA ALA A 4 15.10 -61.79 0.82
C ALA A 4 14.65 -60.84 -0.30
N VAL A 5 13.75 -61.27 -1.20
CA VAL A 5 13.35 -60.46 -2.37
C VAL A 5 12.21 -59.45 -2.05
N TYR A 6 11.39 -59.76 -1.06
CA TYR A 6 10.25 -58.87 -0.70
C TYR A 6 10.64 -57.67 0.17
N GLU A 7 11.66 -57.78 1.01
CA GLU A 7 12.14 -56.66 1.83
C GLU A 7 12.81 -55.53 1.01
N LYS A 8 13.56 -55.88 -0.03
CA LYS A 8 14.28 -54.92 -0.86
C LYS A 8 13.33 -54.05 -1.71
N GLY A 9 12.17 -54.55 -2.10
CA GLY A 9 11.15 -53.80 -2.85
C GLY A 9 10.34 -52.82 -1.99
N TYR A 10 10.13 -53.13 -0.71
CA TYR A 10 9.40 -52.26 0.21
C TYR A 10 10.25 -51.07 0.66
N ASP A 11 11.53 -51.25 0.88
CA ASP A 11 12.45 -50.20 1.32
C ASP A 11 12.74 -49.18 0.20
N MET A 12 12.80 -49.60 -1.08
CA MET A 12 12.95 -48.72 -2.24
C MET A 12 11.72 -47.84 -2.47
N LYS A 13 10.48 -48.34 -2.21
CA LYS A 13 9.25 -47.53 -2.31
C LYS A 13 9.16 -46.50 -1.20
N LYS A 14 9.58 -46.83 0.02
CA LYS A 14 9.58 -45.93 1.19
C LYS A 14 10.61 -44.81 1.07
N GLY A 15 11.77 -45.06 0.46
CA GLY A 15 12.77 -44.04 0.17
C GLY A 15 12.32 -43.03 -0.91
N ARG A 16 11.65 -43.58 -1.96
CA ARG A 16 11.15 -42.75 -3.08
C ARG A 16 9.99 -41.82 -2.67
N THR A 17 9.10 -42.28 -1.80
CA THR A 17 7.98 -41.45 -1.23
C THR A 17 8.52 -40.35 -0.32
N LYS A 18 9.52 -40.61 0.51
CA LYS A 18 10.18 -39.62 1.36
C LYS A 18 10.85 -38.52 0.53
N SER A 19 11.58 -38.89 -0.54
CA SER A 19 12.25 -37.97 -1.44
C SER A 19 11.26 -37.05 -2.19
N VAL A 20 10.13 -37.59 -2.66
CA VAL A 20 9.06 -36.82 -3.32
C VAL A 20 8.41 -35.86 -2.33
N LEU A 21 8.15 -36.29 -1.10
CA LEU A 21 7.55 -35.44 -0.06
C LEU A 21 8.48 -34.28 0.31
N THR A 22 9.78 -34.56 0.46
CA THR A 22 10.80 -33.52 0.73
C THR A 22 10.89 -32.52 -0.41
N GLY A 23 10.82 -32.97 -1.67
CA GLY A 23 10.80 -32.09 -2.84
C GLY A 23 9.57 -31.18 -2.89
N LEU A 24 8.39 -31.73 -2.56
CA LEU A 24 7.15 -30.94 -2.45
C LEU A 24 7.24 -29.88 -1.34
N PHE A 25 7.74 -30.23 -0.17
CA PHE A 25 7.94 -29.29 0.93
C PHE A 25 8.93 -28.17 0.55
N ALA A 26 10.05 -28.52 -0.09
CA ALA A 26 11.01 -27.53 -0.57
C ALA A 26 10.40 -26.59 -1.61
N GLY A 27 9.60 -27.13 -2.55
CA GLY A 27 8.88 -26.34 -3.55
C GLY A 27 7.88 -25.35 -2.93
N ILE A 28 7.10 -25.77 -1.94
CA ILE A 28 6.15 -24.92 -1.22
C ILE A 28 6.89 -23.80 -0.45
N LEU A 29 8.01 -24.12 0.20
CA LEU A 29 8.84 -23.13 0.90
C LEU A 29 9.40 -22.07 -0.06
N ILE A 30 9.93 -22.50 -1.20
CA ILE A 30 10.46 -21.58 -2.22
C ILE A 30 9.34 -20.68 -2.76
N LEU A 31 8.18 -21.26 -3.07
CA LEU A 31 7.01 -20.48 -3.53
C LEU A 31 6.57 -19.47 -2.48
N GLY A 32 6.51 -19.87 -1.21
CA GLY A 32 6.18 -18.99 -0.09
C GLY A 32 7.18 -17.84 0.06
N LEU A 33 8.47 -18.10 -0.09
CA LEU A 33 9.52 -17.07 -0.06
C LEU A 33 9.41 -16.10 -1.25
N LEU A 34 9.11 -16.59 -2.45
CA LEU A 34 8.93 -15.75 -3.63
C LEU A 34 7.69 -14.86 -3.51
N LEU A 35 6.56 -15.41 -3.07
CA LEU A 35 5.33 -14.66 -2.87
C LEU A 35 5.48 -13.64 -1.73
N GLY A 36 6.08 -14.03 -0.60
CA GLY A 36 6.35 -13.12 0.52
C GLY A 36 7.34 -12.02 0.14
N GLY A 37 8.40 -12.36 -0.57
CA GLY A 37 9.38 -11.40 -1.06
C GLY A 37 8.77 -10.40 -2.06
N SER A 38 7.92 -10.86 -2.98
CA SER A 38 7.23 -9.97 -3.92
C SER A 38 6.23 -9.04 -3.24
N TYR A 39 5.55 -9.52 -2.19
CA TYR A 39 4.67 -8.68 -1.38
C TYR A 39 5.44 -7.56 -0.66
N LEU A 40 6.51 -7.91 0.05
CA LEU A 40 7.36 -6.93 0.76
C LEU A 40 8.00 -5.91 -0.21
N TRP A 41 8.40 -6.38 -1.39
CA TRP A 41 8.95 -5.52 -2.43
C TRP A 41 7.92 -4.48 -2.93
N ARG A 42 6.68 -4.89 -3.17
CA ARG A 42 5.60 -3.98 -3.58
C ARG A 42 5.32 -2.94 -2.49
N GLU A 43 5.21 -3.38 -1.23
CA GLU A 43 4.98 -2.50 -0.09
C GLU A 43 6.10 -1.45 0.04
N TYR A 44 7.36 -1.87 -0.10
CA TYR A 44 8.50 -0.97 -0.12
C TYR A 44 8.42 0.05 -1.26
N GLN A 45 8.11 -0.38 -2.47
CA GLN A 45 7.97 0.49 -3.64
C GLN A 45 6.86 1.53 -3.46
N GLN A 46 5.71 1.14 -2.89
CA GLN A 46 4.61 2.07 -2.63
C GLN A 46 5.02 3.15 -1.61
N LYS A 47 5.71 2.75 -0.54
CA LYS A 47 6.22 3.72 0.44
C LYS A 47 7.19 4.71 -0.21
N GLN A 48 8.12 4.25 -1.03
CA GLN A 48 9.06 5.11 -1.76
C GLN A 48 8.35 6.09 -2.69
N LYS A 49 7.34 5.66 -3.44
CA LYS A 49 6.56 6.55 -4.31
C LYS A 49 5.87 7.68 -3.51
N GLN A 50 5.31 7.38 -2.34
CA GLN A 50 4.68 8.37 -1.48
C GLN A 50 5.69 9.39 -0.93
N GLU A 51 6.85 8.94 -0.48
CA GLU A 51 7.93 9.81 -0.03
C GLU A 51 8.46 10.70 -1.16
N ASP A 52 8.70 10.13 -2.35
CA ASP A 52 9.14 10.88 -3.53
C ASP A 52 8.11 11.94 -3.96
N LEU A 53 6.82 11.62 -3.86
CA LEU A 53 5.75 12.58 -4.15
C LEU A 53 5.76 13.73 -3.14
N LYS A 54 5.82 13.40 -1.85
CA LYS A 54 5.86 14.37 -0.75
C LYS A 54 7.05 15.32 -0.91
N GLU A 55 8.25 14.79 -1.16
CA GLU A 55 9.46 15.61 -1.38
C GLU A 55 9.32 16.57 -2.58
N LYS A 56 8.64 16.15 -3.66
CA LYS A 56 8.47 16.96 -4.86
C LYS A 56 7.46 18.09 -4.73
N VAL A 57 6.38 17.89 -3.95
CA VAL A 57 5.23 18.81 -3.96
C VAL A 57 5.08 19.62 -2.68
N VAL A 58 5.77 19.26 -1.60
CA VAL A 58 5.66 19.94 -0.30
C VAL A 58 6.88 20.81 -0.07
N ASP A 59 6.67 22.12 0.07
CA ASP A 59 7.70 23.04 0.58
C ASP A 59 7.76 22.91 2.11
N GLN A 60 8.67 22.09 2.61
CA GLN A 60 8.85 21.82 4.04
C GLN A 60 9.16 23.09 4.84
N GLU A 61 9.96 24.03 4.27
CA GLU A 61 10.30 25.29 4.91
C GLU A 61 9.06 26.19 5.06
N ALA A 62 8.14 26.15 4.08
CA ALA A 62 6.90 26.90 4.14
C ALA A 62 5.86 26.31 5.12
N LEU A 63 5.96 25.04 5.50
CA LEU A 63 5.11 24.44 6.53
C LEU A 63 5.52 24.86 7.96
N GLU A 64 6.82 25.16 8.19
CA GLU A 64 7.32 25.55 9.51
C GLU A 64 7.16 27.06 9.79
N GLU A 65 7.07 27.89 8.75
CA GLU A 65 6.89 29.33 8.87
C GLU A 65 5.61 29.81 8.15
N PRO A 66 4.80 30.70 8.74
CA PRO A 66 3.62 31.26 8.06
C PRO A 66 4.04 32.17 6.90
N LYS A 67 4.18 31.61 5.72
CA LYS A 67 4.37 32.34 4.46
C LYS A 67 3.02 32.62 3.79
N GLU A 68 2.93 33.71 3.03
CA GLU A 68 1.72 34.07 2.26
C GLU A 68 1.41 33.10 1.09
N SER A 69 2.30 32.14 0.80
CA SER A 69 2.15 31.15 -0.28
C SER A 69 1.76 29.77 0.26
N ASN A 70 0.89 29.09 -0.48
CA ASN A 70 0.57 27.68 -0.18
C ASN A 70 1.84 26.82 -0.32
N PRO A 71 2.21 26.03 0.72
CA PRO A 71 3.40 25.19 0.68
C PRO A 71 3.29 23.98 -0.26
N ILE A 72 2.08 23.70 -0.79
CA ILE A 72 1.81 22.54 -1.65
C ILE A 72 1.74 22.99 -3.11
N ASP A 73 2.52 22.36 -3.99
CA ASP A 73 2.46 22.54 -5.44
C ASP A 73 1.28 21.79 -6.05
N PHE A 74 0.10 22.38 -5.96
CA PHE A 74 -1.11 21.81 -6.57
C PHE A 74 -1.04 21.74 -8.08
N ALA A 75 -0.26 22.59 -8.76
CA ALA A 75 -0.15 22.54 -10.21
C ALA A 75 0.51 21.22 -10.65
N SER A 76 1.57 20.80 -9.97
CA SER A 76 2.20 19.50 -10.21
C SER A 76 1.28 18.33 -9.86
N LEU A 77 0.52 18.43 -8.78
CA LEU A 77 -0.46 17.40 -8.39
C LEU A 77 -1.57 17.25 -9.43
N TRP A 78 -2.14 18.35 -9.93
CA TRP A 78 -3.21 18.31 -10.96
C TRP A 78 -2.71 17.79 -12.31
N ASN A 79 -1.44 17.98 -12.64
CA ASN A 79 -0.85 17.36 -13.83
C ASN A 79 -0.72 15.84 -13.67
N LEU A 80 -0.56 15.34 -12.43
CA LEU A 80 -0.52 13.92 -12.13
C LEU A 80 -1.93 13.32 -12.07
N ASN A 81 -2.83 13.97 -11.31
CA ASN A 81 -4.22 13.54 -11.17
C ASN A 81 -5.13 14.76 -10.88
N PRO A 82 -6.07 15.10 -11.78
CA PRO A 82 -6.97 16.24 -11.62
C PRO A 82 -7.99 16.08 -10.49
N ASP A 83 -8.17 14.88 -9.95
CA ASP A 83 -9.08 14.59 -8.84
C ASP A 83 -8.52 15.03 -7.47
N VAL A 84 -7.24 15.40 -7.42
CA VAL A 84 -6.66 15.99 -6.21
C VAL A 84 -7.29 17.37 -5.97
N TYR A 85 -7.89 17.55 -4.79
CA TYR A 85 -8.50 18.83 -4.43
C TYR A 85 -7.96 19.42 -3.13
N ALA A 86 -7.29 18.62 -2.31
CA ALA A 86 -6.72 19.05 -1.04
C ALA A 86 -5.44 18.30 -0.69
N TRP A 87 -4.80 18.74 0.37
CA TRP A 87 -3.68 18.06 1.03
C TRP A 87 -3.99 17.95 2.51
N ILE A 88 -3.79 16.78 3.10
CA ILE A 88 -3.86 16.58 4.55
C ILE A 88 -2.45 16.47 5.12
N ASP A 89 -2.18 17.26 6.15
CA ASP A 89 -0.99 17.13 6.97
C ASP A 89 -1.42 17.08 8.43
N VAL A 90 -0.97 16.07 9.18
CA VAL A 90 -1.31 15.88 10.59
C VAL A 90 -0.03 16.01 11.41
N PRO A 91 0.21 17.18 12.04
CA PRO A 91 1.45 17.44 12.78
C PRO A 91 1.72 16.40 13.86
N GLY A 92 2.97 15.95 13.94
CA GLY A 92 3.40 14.92 14.90
C GLY A 92 3.18 13.47 14.42
N THR A 93 2.73 13.29 13.19
CA THR A 93 2.56 11.97 12.56
C THR A 93 3.23 11.93 11.18
N GLU A 94 3.26 10.75 10.55
CA GLU A 94 3.70 10.56 9.16
C GLU A 94 2.59 10.88 8.13
N ILE A 95 1.42 11.34 8.59
CA ILE A 95 0.26 11.60 7.71
C ILE A 95 0.46 12.93 6.99
N SER A 96 0.85 12.85 5.73
CA SER A 96 1.03 13.99 4.83
C SER A 96 0.79 13.52 3.40
N TYR A 97 -0.47 13.68 2.90
CA TYR A 97 -0.95 13.05 1.66
C TYR A 97 -1.87 13.95 0.86
N PRO A 98 -1.91 13.80 -0.49
CA PRO A 98 -2.99 14.37 -1.29
C PRO A 98 -4.34 13.77 -0.93
N VAL A 99 -5.39 14.57 -1.04
CA VAL A 99 -6.78 14.15 -0.88
C VAL A 99 -7.47 14.20 -2.24
N LEU A 100 -8.07 13.08 -2.64
CA LEU A 100 -8.71 12.90 -3.93
C LEU A 100 -10.23 12.72 -3.77
N GLN A 101 -10.95 12.98 -4.86
CA GLN A 101 -12.39 12.69 -4.91
C GLN A 101 -12.78 12.34 -6.33
N ASP A 102 -13.18 11.09 -6.56
CA ASP A 102 -13.78 10.66 -7.81
C ASP A 102 -15.23 11.17 -7.92
N ALA A 103 -15.64 11.62 -9.11
CA ALA A 103 -16.96 12.22 -9.31
C ALA A 103 -18.08 11.17 -9.43
N GLU A 104 -17.76 9.93 -9.79
CA GLU A 104 -18.72 8.88 -10.15
C GLU A 104 -18.67 7.69 -9.19
N ASP A 105 -17.48 7.27 -8.72
CA ASP A 105 -17.28 6.12 -7.85
C ASP A 105 -16.67 6.53 -6.50
N ASN A 106 -17.50 6.56 -5.46
CA ASN A 106 -17.10 6.90 -4.10
C ASN A 106 -16.06 5.94 -3.48
N SER A 107 -15.86 4.77 -4.06
CA SER A 107 -14.91 3.75 -3.60
C SER A 107 -13.65 3.64 -4.46
N TYR A 108 -13.55 4.39 -5.57
CA TYR A 108 -12.46 4.27 -6.52
C TYR A 108 -11.08 4.35 -5.85
N TYR A 109 -10.86 5.39 -5.05
CA TYR A 109 -9.58 5.63 -4.38
C TYR A 109 -9.32 4.75 -3.15
N LEU A 110 -10.27 3.88 -2.78
CA LEU A 110 -10.02 2.85 -1.78
C LEU A 110 -8.94 1.86 -2.26
N GLU A 111 -8.94 1.55 -3.56
CA GLU A 111 -8.05 0.56 -4.17
C GLU A 111 -7.14 1.13 -5.27
N HIS A 112 -7.26 2.46 -5.57
CA HIS A 112 -6.45 3.11 -6.59
C HIS A 112 -5.57 4.21 -5.99
N THR A 113 -4.29 4.22 -6.40
CA THR A 113 -3.33 5.27 -6.02
C THR A 113 -3.61 6.58 -6.76
N ILE A 114 -2.87 7.65 -6.41
CA ILE A 114 -2.91 8.91 -7.13
C ILE A 114 -2.53 8.75 -8.62
N GLU A 115 -1.69 7.79 -8.97
CA GLU A 115 -1.32 7.47 -10.35
C GLU A 115 -2.39 6.64 -11.09
N GLY A 116 -3.49 6.25 -10.41
CA GLY A 116 -4.54 5.39 -10.96
C GLY A 116 -4.16 3.91 -11.02
N GLU A 117 -3.12 3.48 -10.31
CA GLU A 117 -2.75 2.07 -10.19
C GLU A 117 -3.70 1.37 -9.20
N GLU A 118 -4.35 0.28 -9.63
CA GLU A 118 -5.17 -0.57 -8.76
C GLU A 118 -4.27 -1.38 -7.82
N THR A 119 -4.05 -0.89 -6.62
CA THR A 119 -3.22 -1.53 -5.61
C THR A 119 -3.43 -0.90 -4.24
N LEU A 120 -3.25 -1.69 -3.15
CA LEU A 120 -3.10 -1.13 -1.82
C LEU A 120 -1.78 -0.35 -1.70
N PRO A 121 -1.78 0.81 -1.01
CA PRO A 121 -2.78 1.25 -0.02
C PRO A 121 -3.90 2.15 -0.58
N GLY A 122 -4.12 2.27 -1.88
CA GLY A 122 -5.03 3.23 -2.45
C GLY A 122 -4.57 4.68 -2.21
N ALA A 123 -5.50 5.61 -1.97
CA ALA A 123 -5.22 7.00 -1.63
C ALA A 123 -6.06 7.48 -0.43
N ILE A 124 -5.78 8.70 0.06
CA ILE A 124 -6.70 9.40 0.96
C ILE A 124 -7.75 10.10 0.10
N TYR A 125 -9.02 9.92 0.42
CA TYR A 125 -10.10 10.43 -0.40
C TYR A 125 -11.34 10.83 0.40
N SER A 126 -12.23 11.59 -0.24
CA SER A 126 -13.60 11.82 0.24
C SER A 126 -14.61 11.30 -0.77
N GLU A 127 -15.82 11.01 -0.31
CA GLU A 127 -16.95 10.69 -1.19
C GLU A 127 -17.49 11.96 -1.87
N ASN A 128 -18.09 11.81 -3.05
CA ASN A 128 -18.63 12.93 -3.85
C ASN A 128 -19.85 13.63 -3.22
N TYR A 129 -20.33 13.17 -2.07
CA TYR A 129 -21.32 13.87 -1.26
C TYR A 129 -20.75 15.10 -0.57
N ASN A 130 -19.44 15.12 -0.33
CA ASN A 130 -18.77 16.25 0.28
C ASN A 130 -18.31 17.26 -0.78
N SER A 131 -18.47 18.53 -0.47
CA SER A 131 -17.96 19.64 -1.29
C SER A 131 -16.43 19.70 -1.20
N LYS A 132 -15.77 19.89 -2.35
CA LYS A 132 -14.30 19.98 -2.42
C LYS A 132 -13.72 21.24 -1.75
N ASP A 133 -14.54 22.23 -1.42
CA ASP A 133 -14.17 23.49 -0.75
C ASP A 133 -14.37 23.46 0.78
N PHE A 134 -14.69 22.27 1.32
CA PHE A 134 -14.94 22.07 2.76
C PHE A 134 -16.07 22.96 3.34
N SER A 135 -17.03 23.40 2.52
CA SER A 135 -18.17 24.21 2.97
C SER A 135 -19.25 23.40 3.68
N ASP A 136 -19.18 22.08 3.65
CA ASP A 136 -20.10 21.18 4.36
C ASP A 136 -19.96 21.31 5.88
N TYR A 137 -21.04 21.02 6.59
CA TYR A 137 -21.01 20.94 8.05
C TYR A 137 -20.03 19.88 8.58
N ASN A 138 -19.85 18.80 7.84
CA ASN A 138 -18.94 17.71 8.15
C ASN A 138 -18.36 17.13 6.85
N THR A 139 -17.04 17.05 6.77
CA THR A 139 -16.32 16.38 5.67
C THR A 139 -15.66 15.13 6.22
N ILE A 140 -15.87 13.99 5.55
CA ILE A 140 -15.29 12.71 5.96
C ILE A 140 -14.20 12.34 4.96
N LEU A 141 -12.99 12.11 5.49
CA LEU A 141 -11.86 11.57 4.73
C LEU A 141 -11.67 10.10 5.07
N TYR A 142 -11.44 9.32 4.03
CA TYR A 142 -11.21 7.88 4.12
C TYR A 142 -9.77 7.57 3.74
N GLY A 143 -9.23 6.49 4.31
CA GLY A 143 -7.91 5.98 3.99
C GLY A 143 -7.64 4.70 4.75
N HIS A 144 -6.75 3.85 4.21
CA HIS A 144 -6.40 2.60 4.86
C HIS A 144 -5.62 2.83 6.17
N ASN A 145 -5.79 1.89 7.10
CA ASN A 145 -4.93 1.73 8.27
C ASN A 145 -3.90 0.64 7.98
N MET A 146 -2.74 1.04 7.46
CA MET A 146 -1.73 0.11 6.98
C MET A 146 -0.82 -0.38 8.10
N ARG A 147 -0.46 -1.68 8.08
CA ARG A 147 0.44 -2.30 9.08
C ARG A 147 1.86 -1.73 9.07
N ASN A 148 2.29 -1.16 7.96
CA ASN A 148 3.61 -0.53 7.80
C ASN A 148 3.66 0.92 8.31
N GLY A 149 2.60 1.41 8.95
CA GLY A 149 2.53 2.76 9.51
C GLY A 149 2.12 3.85 8.53
N THR A 150 1.85 3.53 7.25
CA THR A 150 1.44 4.52 6.24
C THR A 150 -0.07 4.77 6.29
N MET A 151 -0.53 5.75 5.50
CA MET A 151 -1.91 6.22 5.42
C MET A 151 -2.40 6.69 6.79
N PHE A 152 -3.61 6.30 7.23
CA PHE A 152 -4.16 6.72 8.53
C PHE A 152 -3.69 5.88 9.73
N ALA A 153 -2.69 5.01 9.55
CA ALA A 153 -2.13 4.24 10.66
C ALA A 153 -1.55 5.13 11.78
N GLY A 154 -0.97 6.28 11.45
CA GLY A 154 -0.43 7.25 12.42
C GLY A 154 -1.49 7.93 13.31
N LEU A 155 -2.80 7.78 13.04
CA LEU A 155 -3.85 8.30 13.92
C LEU A 155 -3.93 7.58 15.28
N HIS A 156 -3.24 6.45 15.44
CA HIS A 156 -3.15 5.74 16.73
C HIS A 156 -2.11 6.37 17.68
N ASP A 157 -1.33 7.33 17.20
CA ASP A 157 -0.27 7.98 17.98
C ASP A 157 -0.77 9.21 18.78
N PHE A 158 -2.10 9.49 18.70
CA PHE A 158 -2.78 10.54 19.47
C PHE A 158 -3.35 10.02 20.79
#